data_825be46da6038a956f66b916970fe981
#
_entry.id   825be46da6038a956f66b916970fe981
#
_cell.length_a   1.000
_cell.length_b   1.000
_cell.length_c   1.000
_cell.angle_alpha   90.00
_cell.angle_beta   90.00
_cell.angle_gamma   90.00
#
_symmetry.space_group_name_H-M   'P 1'
#
loop_
_entity.id
_entity.type
_entity.pdbx_description
1 polymer ?
#
loop_
_entity_poly.entity_id
_entity_poly.type
_entity_poly.pdbx_seq_one_letter_code
_entity_poly.pdbx_strand_id
1 'polypeptide(L)'
;MQENVLEPIETLVVTFFEHPVLAARVKDGSIYMAISDLCEAAELNYRAQLRRLRADQDLKDGVQQVRLPTPGGLQAQYCLLLEYVPTWISSVDRARASDLVKERLRYLRRHIIREVYVSITQAAGLPTGQSRNIEDLRDLE
;
A
#
# COMPACT_ATOMS: atom_id res chain seq x y z
N MET A 1 -6.02 25.71 -4.98
CA MET A 1 -6.78 24.66 -5.63
C MET A 1 -6.91 23.47 -4.68
N GLN A 2 -8.12 23.00 -4.49
CA GLN A 2 -8.35 21.88 -3.57
C GLN A 2 -7.96 20.57 -4.24
N GLU A 3 -7.31 19.71 -3.47
CA GLU A 3 -7.04 18.37 -3.94
C GLU A 3 -8.35 17.58 -3.98
N ASN A 4 -8.54 16.82 -5.04
CA ASN A 4 -9.71 15.95 -5.13
C ASN A 4 -9.50 14.74 -4.23
N VAL A 5 -10.54 14.42 -3.46
CA VAL A 5 -10.52 13.20 -2.65
C VAL A 5 -11.19 12.10 -3.46
N LEU A 6 -10.47 11.01 -3.67
CA LEU A 6 -11.00 9.88 -4.42
C LEU A 6 -11.92 9.05 -3.54
N GLU A 7 -13.02 8.56 -4.14
CA GLU A 7 -13.94 7.66 -3.46
C GLU A 7 -13.62 6.23 -3.85
N PRO A 8 -13.38 5.35 -2.88
CA PRO A 8 -13.09 3.96 -3.21
C PRO A 8 -14.36 3.22 -3.64
N ILE A 9 -14.21 2.29 -4.57
CA ILE A 9 -15.30 1.35 -4.87
C ILE A 9 -15.16 0.10 -4.01
N GLU A 10 -14.00 -0.09 -3.39
CA GLU A 10 -13.73 -1.24 -2.56
C GLU A 10 -12.58 -0.91 -1.63
N THR A 11 -12.69 -1.30 -0.37
CA THR A 11 -11.58 -1.17 0.59
C THR A 11 -11.34 -2.51 1.25
N LEU A 12 -10.09 -2.77 1.61
CA LEU A 12 -9.75 -3.97 2.35
C LEU A 12 -8.51 -3.69 3.20
N VAL A 13 -8.26 -4.62 4.12
CA VAL A 13 -7.09 -4.55 5.00
C VAL A 13 -6.15 -5.66 4.59
N VAL A 14 -4.89 -5.30 4.34
CA VAL A 14 -3.83 -6.26 4.09
C VAL A 14 -2.85 -6.13 5.26
N THR A 15 -2.54 -7.24 5.91
CA THR A 15 -1.70 -7.21 7.11
C THR A 15 -0.25 -7.49 6.74
N PHE A 16 0.65 -6.60 7.18
CA PHE A 16 2.09 -6.79 7.03
C PHE A 16 2.72 -6.67 8.41
N PHE A 17 3.49 -7.68 8.81
CA PHE A 17 4.19 -7.69 10.10
C PHE A 17 3.24 -7.42 11.27
N GLU A 18 2.05 -8.00 11.19
CA GLU A 18 0.97 -7.84 12.18
C GLU A 18 0.34 -6.44 12.22
N HIS A 19 0.70 -5.55 11.29
CA HIS A 19 0.09 -4.24 11.18
C HIS A 19 -0.92 -4.20 10.05
N PRO A 20 -2.15 -3.75 10.31
CA PRO A 20 -3.14 -3.62 9.24
C PRO A 20 -2.82 -2.43 8.35
N VAL A 21 -2.90 -2.64 7.05
CA VAL A 21 -2.67 -1.60 6.06
C VAL A 21 -3.91 -1.53 5.18
N LEU A 22 -4.55 -0.37 5.14
CA LEU A 22 -5.72 -0.17 4.30
C LEU A 22 -5.32 -0.01 2.85
N ALA A 23 -6.05 -0.70 1.98
CA ALA A 23 -5.92 -0.58 0.54
C ALA A 23 -7.28 -0.25 -0.04
N ALA A 24 -7.29 0.54 -1.12
CA ALA A 24 -8.52 0.95 -1.76
C ALA A 24 -8.40 0.83 -3.26
N ARG A 25 -9.42 0.27 -3.90
CA ARG A 25 -9.52 0.26 -5.35
C ARG A 25 -10.50 1.36 -5.74
N VAL A 26 -10.10 2.20 -6.70
CA VAL A 26 -10.92 3.31 -7.14
C VAL A 26 -11.50 3.02 -8.52
N LYS A 27 -12.32 3.94 -9.01
CA LYS A 27 -13.16 3.73 -10.17
C LYS A 27 -12.42 3.29 -11.43
N ASP A 28 -11.22 3.81 -11.66
CA ASP A 28 -10.44 3.45 -12.83
C ASP A 28 -9.66 2.15 -12.69
N GLY A 29 -9.84 1.44 -11.57
CA GLY A 29 -9.14 0.19 -11.30
C GLY A 29 -7.84 0.35 -10.54
N SER A 30 -7.37 1.57 -10.35
CA SER A 30 -6.14 1.81 -9.59
C SER A 30 -6.31 1.43 -8.13
N ILE A 31 -5.22 0.95 -7.54
CA ILE A 31 -5.19 0.55 -6.14
C ILE A 31 -4.25 1.49 -5.40
N TYR A 32 -4.72 2.02 -4.27
CA TYR A 32 -3.98 2.94 -3.43
C TYR A 32 -3.80 2.36 -2.04
N MET A 33 -2.63 2.59 -1.45
CA MET A 33 -2.31 2.10 -0.11
C MET A 33 -2.15 3.28 0.84
N ALA A 34 -2.74 3.17 2.04
CA ALA A 34 -2.62 4.22 3.04
C ALA A 34 -1.17 4.40 3.47
N ILE A 35 -0.62 5.59 3.25
CA ILE A 35 0.80 5.85 3.53
C ILE A 35 1.10 5.74 5.02
N SER A 36 0.20 6.25 5.87
CA SER A 36 0.41 6.17 7.32
C SER A 36 0.51 4.73 7.81
N ASP A 37 -0.36 3.86 7.26
CA ASP A 37 -0.34 2.44 7.64
C ASP A 37 0.94 1.75 7.16
N LEU A 38 1.38 2.06 5.94
CA LEU A 38 2.62 1.50 5.42
C LEU A 38 3.82 1.93 6.26
N CYS A 39 3.86 3.21 6.66
CA CYS A 39 4.94 3.71 7.49
C CYS A 39 4.94 3.04 8.86
N GLU A 40 3.76 2.82 9.44
CA GLU A 40 3.67 2.13 10.72
C GLU A 40 4.16 0.69 10.60
N ALA A 41 3.76 -0.01 9.55
CA ALA A 41 4.20 -1.39 9.34
C ALA A 41 5.71 -1.48 9.13
N ALA A 42 6.31 -0.52 8.46
CA ALA A 42 7.74 -0.51 8.18
C ALA A 42 8.57 0.25 9.23
N GLU A 43 7.92 0.82 10.24
CA GLU A 43 8.55 1.62 11.29
C GLU A 43 9.27 2.84 10.72
N LEU A 44 8.59 3.55 9.82
CA LEU A 44 9.08 4.78 9.23
C LEU A 44 8.30 5.98 9.76
N ASN A 45 8.90 7.15 9.72
CA ASN A 45 8.25 8.38 10.13
C ASN A 45 7.28 8.83 9.03
N TYR A 46 5.99 8.86 9.34
CA TYR A 46 4.95 9.19 8.37
C TYR A 46 5.14 10.58 7.76
N ARG A 47 5.32 11.60 8.61
CA ARG A 47 5.38 12.98 8.13
C ARG A 47 6.58 13.20 7.20
N ALA A 48 7.71 12.63 7.57
CA ALA A 48 8.91 12.75 6.76
C ALA A 48 8.73 12.07 5.40
N GLN A 49 8.14 10.87 5.42
CA GLN A 49 7.93 10.13 4.17
C GLN A 49 6.89 10.81 3.28
N LEU A 50 5.80 11.30 3.86
CA LEU A 50 4.80 12.01 3.08
C LEU A 50 5.39 13.25 2.41
N ARG A 51 6.20 14.01 3.16
CA ARG A 51 6.86 15.19 2.60
C ARG A 51 7.76 14.83 1.43
N ARG A 52 8.54 13.76 1.59
CA ARG A 52 9.43 13.30 0.51
C ARG A 52 8.63 12.87 -0.72
N LEU A 53 7.56 12.12 -0.52
CA LEU A 53 6.74 11.63 -1.63
C LEU A 53 6.09 12.79 -2.39
N ARG A 54 5.60 13.78 -1.69
CA ARG A 54 4.94 14.93 -2.32
C ARG A 54 5.92 15.82 -3.07
N ALA A 55 7.19 15.78 -2.71
CA ALA A 55 8.24 16.56 -3.38
C ALA A 55 8.96 15.79 -4.48
N ASP A 56 8.76 14.49 -4.56
CA ASP A 56 9.48 13.62 -5.51
C ASP A 56 8.86 13.76 -6.90
N GLN A 57 9.69 14.08 -7.90
CA GLN A 57 9.20 14.31 -9.26
C GLN A 57 8.59 13.05 -9.89
N ASP A 58 9.05 11.88 -9.50
CA ASP A 58 8.60 10.62 -10.07
C ASP A 58 7.42 10.01 -9.33
N LEU A 59 7.27 10.33 -8.05
CA LEU A 59 6.28 9.66 -7.20
C LEU A 59 5.10 10.54 -6.81
N LYS A 60 5.24 11.86 -6.90
CA LYS A 60 4.22 12.78 -6.39
C LYS A 60 2.86 12.57 -7.05
N ASP A 61 2.84 12.18 -8.31
CA ASP A 61 1.59 11.99 -9.04
C ASP A 61 0.81 10.76 -8.56
N GLY A 62 1.48 9.87 -7.84
CA GLY A 62 0.83 8.70 -7.23
C GLY A 62 0.32 8.96 -5.82
N VAL A 63 0.53 10.16 -5.28
CA VAL A 63 0.04 10.50 -3.94
C VAL A 63 -1.32 11.16 -4.10
N GLN A 64 -2.35 10.53 -3.56
CA GLN A 64 -3.73 11.01 -3.66
C GLN A 64 -4.40 10.87 -2.30
N GLN A 65 -5.38 11.74 -2.04
CA GLN A 65 -6.24 11.55 -0.89
C GLN A 65 -7.38 10.61 -1.29
N VAL A 66 -7.60 9.60 -0.48
CA VAL A 66 -8.69 8.63 -0.68
C VAL A 66 -9.50 8.59 0.61
N ARG A 67 -10.82 8.57 0.49
CA ARG A 67 -11.69 8.50 1.65
C ARG A 67 -11.71 7.08 2.18
N LEU A 68 -11.17 6.89 3.38
CA LEU A 68 -11.01 5.56 3.96
C LEU A 68 -11.71 5.48 5.32
N PRO A 69 -12.18 4.28 5.71
CA PRO A 69 -12.71 4.08 7.05
C PRO A 69 -11.57 4.16 8.08
N THR A 70 -11.81 4.92 9.14
CA THR A 70 -10.90 5.05 10.26
C THR A 70 -11.69 4.91 11.55
N PRO A 71 -11.02 4.77 12.70
CA PRO A 71 -11.75 4.74 13.98
C PRO A 71 -12.64 5.96 14.19
N GLY A 72 -12.28 7.10 13.60
CA GLY A 72 -13.08 8.31 13.70
C GLY A 72 -14.14 8.46 12.62
N GLY A 73 -14.37 7.42 11.80
CA GLY A 73 -15.29 7.47 10.67
C GLY A 73 -14.56 7.58 9.35
N LEU A 74 -15.31 7.89 8.29
CA LEU A 74 -14.72 8.06 6.96
C LEU A 74 -13.91 9.35 6.91
N GLN A 75 -12.64 9.26 6.54
CA GLN A 75 -11.75 10.41 6.48
C GLN A 75 -10.85 10.33 5.26
N ALA A 76 -10.52 11.49 4.70
CA ALA A 76 -9.55 11.57 3.61
C ALA A 76 -8.16 11.24 4.14
N GLN A 77 -7.50 10.27 3.53
CA GLN A 77 -6.17 9.81 3.92
C GLN A 77 -5.24 9.90 2.72
N TYR A 78 -4.01 10.33 2.95
CA TYR A 78 -3.01 10.29 1.88
C TYR A 78 -2.62 8.86 1.59
N CYS A 79 -2.71 8.49 0.33
CA CYS A 79 -2.40 7.15 -0.16
C CYS A 79 -1.41 7.22 -1.30
N LEU A 80 -0.70 6.13 -1.51
CA LEU A 80 0.25 6.00 -2.62
C LEU A 80 -0.22 4.92 -3.56
N LEU A 81 -0.16 5.20 -4.84
CA LEU A 81 -0.48 4.22 -5.89
C LEU A 81 0.36 2.96 -5.67
N LEU A 82 -0.29 1.80 -5.72
CA LEU A 82 0.37 0.54 -5.39
C LEU A 82 1.64 0.31 -6.22
N GLU A 83 1.59 0.61 -7.51
CA GLU A 83 2.73 0.39 -8.39
C GLU A 83 3.94 1.25 -8.03
N TYR A 84 3.72 2.33 -7.28
CA TYR A 84 4.80 3.23 -6.88
C TYR A 84 5.42 2.83 -5.54
N VAL A 85 4.77 1.92 -4.80
CA VAL A 85 5.27 1.54 -3.47
C VAL A 85 6.68 0.94 -3.53
N PRO A 86 6.98 -0.01 -4.44
CA PRO A 86 8.35 -0.55 -4.51
C PRO A 86 9.40 0.51 -4.81
N THR A 87 9.10 1.47 -5.68
CA THR A 87 10.03 2.55 -6.00
C THR A 87 10.27 3.45 -4.80
N TRP A 88 9.20 3.80 -4.08
CA TRP A 88 9.32 4.58 -2.85
C TRP A 88 10.20 3.87 -1.83
N ILE A 89 9.93 2.59 -1.59
CA ILE A 89 10.69 1.80 -0.63
C ILE A 89 12.18 1.78 -1.00
N SER A 90 12.49 1.67 -2.29
CA SER A 90 13.87 1.69 -2.75
C SER A 90 14.56 3.04 -2.50
N SER A 91 13.78 4.12 -2.39
CA SER A 91 14.32 5.46 -2.17
C SER A 91 14.53 5.79 -0.69
N VAL A 92 14.05 4.95 0.23
CA VAL A 92 14.21 5.20 1.65
C VAL A 92 15.67 5.06 2.04
N ASP A 93 16.16 6.01 2.83
CA ASP A 93 17.57 6.01 3.29
C ASP A 93 17.78 4.85 4.25
N ARG A 94 18.46 3.83 3.76
CA ARG A 94 18.72 2.63 4.54
C ARG A 94 19.97 2.72 5.41
N ALA A 95 20.79 3.72 5.18
CA ALA A 95 22.02 3.86 5.95
C ALA A 95 21.75 4.07 7.43
N ARG A 96 20.62 4.68 7.76
CA ARG A 96 20.22 4.96 9.15
C ARG A 96 19.18 3.99 9.68
N ALA A 97 18.76 3.04 8.87
CA ALA A 97 17.71 2.11 9.27
C ALA A 97 18.28 0.96 10.09
N SER A 98 17.51 0.47 11.06
CA SER A 98 17.85 -0.74 11.79
C SER A 98 17.76 -1.94 10.86
N ASP A 99 18.34 -3.06 11.29
CA ASP A 99 18.27 -4.29 10.51
C ASP A 99 16.83 -4.75 10.32
N LEU A 100 15.99 -4.56 11.35
CA LEU A 100 14.57 -4.90 11.26
C LEU A 100 13.87 -4.08 10.18
N VAL A 101 14.11 -2.77 10.14
CA VAL A 101 13.51 -1.92 9.13
C VAL A 101 13.98 -2.31 7.75
N LYS A 102 15.28 -2.60 7.59
CA LYS A 102 15.81 -3.04 6.29
C LYS A 102 15.14 -4.31 5.81
N GLU A 103 14.91 -5.27 6.71
CA GLU A 103 14.23 -6.52 6.35
C GLU A 103 12.79 -6.28 5.94
N ARG A 104 12.07 -5.44 6.69
CA ARG A 104 10.68 -5.14 6.37
C ARG A 104 10.55 -4.43 5.03
N LEU A 105 11.43 -3.47 4.76
CA LEU A 105 11.43 -2.77 3.48
C LEU A 105 11.72 -3.73 2.32
N ARG A 106 12.66 -4.65 2.51
CA ARG A 106 12.98 -5.64 1.49
C ARG A 106 11.79 -6.55 1.20
N TYR A 107 11.11 -7.00 2.26
CA TYR A 107 9.93 -7.84 2.10
C TYR A 107 8.83 -7.10 1.34
N LEU A 108 8.51 -5.87 1.75
CA LEU A 108 7.49 -5.08 1.09
C LEU A 108 7.82 -4.84 -0.38
N ARG A 109 9.06 -4.50 -0.67
CA ARG A 109 9.47 -4.25 -2.06
C ARG A 109 9.25 -5.48 -2.94
N ARG A 110 9.51 -6.66 -2.40
CA ARG A 110 9.40 -7.91 -3.17
C ARG A 110 7.98 -8.40 -3.29
N HIS A 111 7.15 -8.21 -2.28
CA HIS A 111 5.91 -8.96 -2.17
C HIS A 111 4.64 -8.13 -2.13
N ILE A 112 4.73 -6.81 -1.93
CA ILE A 112 3.53 -6.03 -1.64
C ILE A 112 2.50 -6.09 -2.78
N ILE A 113 2.94 -5.97 -4.02
CA ILE A 113 2.01 -5.96 -5.16
C ILE A 113 1.24 -7.28 -5.22
N ARG A 114 1.96 -8.37 -5.13
CA ARG A 114 1.35 -9.71 -5.16
C ARG A 114 0.39 -9.91 -4.00
N GLU A 115 0.80 -9.55 -2.79
CA GLU A 115 -0.02 -9.74 -1.60
C GLU A 115 -1.32 -8.95 -1.68
N VAL A 116 -1.24 -7.71 -2.16
CA VAL A 116 -2.43 -6.88 -2.27
C VAL A 116 -3.37 -7.42 -3.34
N TYR A 117 -2.86 -7.83 -4.50
CA TYR A 117 -3.71 -8.38 -5.54
C TYR A 117 -4.36 -9.69 -5.13
N VAL A 118 -3.65 -10.55 -4.43
CA VAL A 118 -4.24 -11.78 -3.91
C VAL A 118 -5.36 -11.46 -2.94
N SER A 119 -5.15 -10.51 -2.04
CA SER A 119 -6.16 -10.13 -1.06
C SER A 119 -7.41 -9.54 -1.72
N ILE A 120 -7.23 -8.71 -2.74
CA ILE A 120 -8.36 -8.14 -3.47
C ILE A 120 -9.11 -9.21 -4.23
N THR A 121 -8.41 -10.12 -4.87
CA THR A 121 -9.03 -11.22 -5.60
C THR A 121 -9.90 -12.07 -4.68
N GLN A 122 -9.40 -12.41 -3.51
CA GLN A 122 -10.14 -13.19 -2.53
C GLN A 122 -11.35 -12.43 -2.01
N ALA A 123 -11.17 -11.15 -1.67
CA ALA A 123 -12.25 -10.33 -1.14
C ALA A 123 -13.37 -10.13 -2.16
N ALA A 124 -13.01 -10.04 -3.45
CA ALA A 124 -13.98 -9.84 -4.53
C ALA A 124 -14.72 -11.13 -4.89
N GLY A 125 -14.35 -12.26 -4.30
CA GLY A 125 -14.98 -13.54 -4.61
C GLY A 125 -14.74 -13.97 -6.04
N LEU A 126 -13.58 -13.70 -6.59
CA LEU A 126 -13.25 -14.07 -7.96
C LEU A 126 -13.14 -15.58 -8.10
N PRO A 127 -13.24 -16.09 -9.35
CA PRO A 127 -13.29 -17.53 -9.57
C PRO A 127 -12.17 -18.28 -8.85
N THR A 128 -12.56 -19.40 -8.25
CA THR A 128 -11.66 -20.23 -7.46
C THR A 128 -10.43 -20.66 -8.24
N GLY A 129 -10.57 -20.85 -9.54
CA GLY A 129 -9.45 -21.25 -10.38
C GLY A 129 -8.30 -20.27 -10.38
N GLN A 130 -8.61 -18.99 -10.42
CA GLN A 130 -7.56 -17.95 -10.38
C GLN A 130 -6.90 -17.91 -9.02
N SER A 131 -7.68 -17.93 -7.97
CA SER A 131 -7.16 -17.96 -6.61
C SER A 131 -6.30 -19.19 -6.38
N ARG A 132 -6.78 -20.33 -6.87
CA ARG A 132 -6.07 -21.59 -6.74
C ARG A 132 -4.72 -21.54 -7.45
N ASN A 133 -4.68 -20.97 -8.64
CA ASN A 133 -3.43 -20.85 -9.39
C ASN A 133 -2.40 -20.03 -8.64
N ILE A 134 -2.84 -18.98 -7.98
CA ILE A 134 -1.95 -18.14 -7.18
C ILE A 134 -1.42 -18.93 -5.99
N GLU A 135 -2.28 -19.67 -5.33
CA GLU A 135 -1.90 -20.51 -4.20
C GLU A 135 -0.92 -21.60 -4.62
N ASP A 136 -1.19 -22.23 -5.77
CA ASP A 136 -0.30 -23.26 -6.28
C ASP A 136 1.10 -22.70 -6.54
N LEU A 137 1.19 -21.49 -7.07
CA LEU A 137 2.48 -20.85 -7.28
C LEU A 137 3.20 -20.60 -5.97
N ARG A 138 2.46 -20.22 -4.92
CA ARG A 138 3.06 -20.02 -3.61
C ARG A 138 3.56 -21.32 -3.02
N ASP A 139 2.81 -22.38 -3.20
CA ASP A 139 3.22 -23.70 -2.67
C ASP A 139 4.48 -24.22 -3.35
N LEU A 140 4.72 -23.80 -4.58
CA LEU A 140 5.92 -24.21 -5.32
C LEU A 140 7.15 -23.41 -4.92
N GLU A 141 6.98 -22.32 -4.24
CA GLU A 141 8.06 -21.50 -3.75
C GLU A 141 8.57 -22.05 -2.42
#